data_c679c5002c742811c1be1a29604439bc
#
_entry.id   c679c5002c742811c1be1a29604439bc
#
_cell.length_a   1.000
_cell.length_b   1.000
_cell.length_c   1.000
_cell.angle_alpha   90.00
_cell.angle_beta   90.00
_cell.angle_gamma   90.00
#
_symmetry.space_group_name_H-M   'P 1'
#
loop_
_entity.id
_entity.type
_entity.pdbx_description
1 polymer ?
#
loop_
_entity_poly.entity_id
_entity_poly.type
_entity_poly.pdbx_seq_one_letter_code
_entity_poly.pdbx_strand_id
1 'polypeptide(L)'
;MAALAGCRQDMHNQPKFIPLRSSEFYSDRRSARYPVPGTIPQLDDKNVDKEQLDPNSYFLSGKHGNIYGNELPGDTDQKALAAILARGQERFNIYCQPCHSQLGDGNGMIVQRGYKRPPSFHVQRLRNAPLGWFYDVISNGFGGMPDYAAQIKPADRWAIAAYIRALQLSQNATETDVAAADRDQLNKPSEKGIVIPDTSIISPAVTTPVKPVPDTQVRGNKR
;
A
#
# COMPACT_ATOMS: atom_id res chain seq x y z
N MET A 1 -5.66 -35.95 48.35
CA MET A 1 -4.90 -36.22 47.11
C MET A 1 -4.60 -34.89 46.43
N ALA A 2 -3.34 -34.42 46.50
CA ALA A 2 -2.93 -33.20 45.80
C ALA A 2 -2.60 -33.57 44.33
N ALA A 3 -3.41 -33.12 43.38
CA ALA A 3 -3.10 -33.25 41.97
C ALA A 3 -1.94 -32.30 41.65
N LEU A 4 -0.74 -32.81 41.51
CA LEU A 4 0.41 -32.12 41.00
C LEU A 4 0.18 -31.89 39.47
N ALA A 5 -0.49 -30.80 39.11
CA ALA A 5 -0.52 -30.32 37.75
C ALA A 5 0.88 -29.80 37.40
N GLY A 6 1.74 -30.69 36.95
CA GLY A 6 3.09 -30.34 36.47
C GLY A 6 2.99 -29.55 35.17
N CYS A 7 3.21 -28.23 35.23
CA CYS A 7 3.44 -27.45 34.05
C CYS A 7 4.68 -27.96 33.34
N ARG A 8 4.50 -28.61 32.19
CA ARG A 8 5.59 -29.15 31.39
C ARG A 8 6.09 -28.07 30.46
N GLN A 9 7.33 -27.62 30.63
CA GLN A 9 7.97 -26.56 29.82
C GLN A 9 8.99 -27.10 28.82
N ASP A 10 9.12 -28.45 28.76
CA ASP A 10 10.08 -29.09 27.87
C ASP A 10 9.87 -28.68 26.41
N MET A 11 10.92 -28.28 25.76
CA MET A 11 10.95 -27.89 24.33
C MET A 11 10.09 -26.67 23.94
N HIS A 12 9.44 -26.01 24.87
CA HIS A 12 8.65 -24.78 24.56
C HIS A 12 9.53 -23.61 24.18
N ASN A 13 10.63 -23.38 24.90
CA ASN A 13 11.64 -22.38 24.57
C ASN A 13 12.97 -23.07 24.27
N GLN A 14 13.26 -23.25 23.00
CA GLN A 14 14.53 -23.81 22.54
C GLN A 14 15.55 -22.70 22.32
N PRO A 15 16.87 -22.96 22.45
CA PRO A 15 17.93 -22.01 22.17
C PRO A 15 18.08 -21.83 20.66
N LYS A 16 17.15 -21.10 20.04
CA LYS A 16 17.13 -20.77 18.62
C LYS A 16 16.70 -19.33 18.40
N PHE A 17 17.18 -18.71 17.32
CA PHE A 17 16.68 -17.42 16.92
C PHE A 17 15.28 -17.55 16.33
N ILE A 18 14.34 -16.80 16.87
CA ILE A 18 12.96 -16.74 16.38
C ILE A 18 12.74 -15.31 15.87
N PRO A 19 12.28 -15.12 14.63
CA PRO A 19 11.92 -13.80 14.13
C PRO A 19 11.00 -13.06 15.09
N LEU A 20 11.13 -11.75 15.20
CA LEU A 20 10.38 -10.87 16.12
C LEU A 20 10.63 -11.07 17.62
N ARG A 21 11.54 -11.95 18.02
CA ARG A 21 12.07 -11.97 19.38
C ARG A 21 13.37 -11.19 19.48
N SER A 22 13.63 -10.61 20.64
CA SER A 22 14.92 -9.98 20.92
C SER A 22 16.03 -11.03 21.05
N SER A 23 17.24 -10.68 20.64
CA SER A 23 18.46 -11.46 20.83
C SER A 23 19.50 -10.62 21.54
N GLU A 24 20.13 -11.16 22.57
CA GLU A 24 21.25 -10.49 23.26
C GLU A 24 22.59 -10.69 22.51
N PHE A 25 22.63 -11.63 21.56
CA PHE A 25 23.83 -11.94 20.79
C PHE A 25 24.20 -10.83 19.81
N TYR A 26 23.20 -10.14 19.24
CA TYR A 26 23.43 -9.07 18.26
C TYR A 26 23.27 -7.70 18.91
N SER A 27 24.13 -6.76 18.55
CA SER A 27 24.13 -5.39 19.08
C SER A 27 22.83 -4.61 18.81
N ASP A 28 22.14 -4.93 17.70
CA ASP A 28 20.85 -4.36 17.32
C ASP A 28 19.64 -5.10 17.96
N ARG A 29 19.91 -6.09 18.80
CA ARG A 29 18.92 -6.95 19.48
C ARG A 29 17.91 -7.63 18.55
N ARG A 30 18.17 -7.74 17.25
CA ARG A 30 17.24 -8.34 16.29
C ARG A 30 17.61 -9.79 16.03
N SER A 31 16.68 -10.72 16.26
CA SER A 31 16.87 -12.13 15.88
C SER A 31 16.71 -12.36 14.38
N ALA A 32 15.84 -11.59 13.72
CA ALA A 32 15.72 -11.60 12.26
C ALA A 32 16.87 -10.79 11.65
N ARG A 33 17.65 -11.41 10.78
CA ARG A 33 18.76 -10.76 10.09
C ARG A 33 18.39 -10.43 8.64
N TYR A 34 18.87 -9.29 8.17
CA TYR A 34 18.83 -9.00 6.75
C TYR A 34 19.76 -9.95 5.99
N PRO A 35 19.44 -10.31 4.75
CA PRO A 35 20.39 -11.01 3.88
C PRO A 35 21.71 -10.24 3.79
N VAL A 36 22.80 -10.96 3.60
CA VAL A 36 24.10 -10.33 3.37
C VAL A 36 24.02 -9.44 2.12
N PRO A 37 24.54 -8.19 2.15
CA PRO A 37 24.58 -7.34 0.96
C PRO A 37 25.18 -8.07 -0.24
N GLY A 38 24.50 -7.99 -1.39
CA GLY A 38 24.90 -8.72 -2.60
C GLY A 38 24.34 -10.14 -2.71
N THR A 39 23.56 -10.62 -1.73
CA THR A 39 22.85 -11.90 -1.88
C THR A 39 21.77 -11.79 -2.95
N ILE A 40 21.87 -12.64 -3.96
CA ILE A 40 20.85 -12.77 -5.01
C ILE A 40 19.86 -13.86 -4.56
N PRO A 41 18.58 -13.55 -4.36
CA PRO A 41 17.59 -14.55 -3.98
C PRO A 41 17.40 -15.55 -5.11
N GLN A 42 17.28 -16.84 -4.78
CA GLN A 42 16.81 -17.83 -5.73
C GLN A 42 15.31 -17.58 -5.96
N LEU A 43 14.95 -17.21 -7.18
CA LEU A 43 13.57 -17.05 -7.59
C LEU A 43 13.06 -18.39 -8.09
N ASP A 44 11.94 -18.87 -7.59
CA ASP A 44 11.31 -20.13 -7.98
C ASP A 44 10.69 -20.08 -9.39
N ASP A 45 10.65 -18.89 -9.99
CA ASP A 45 10.05 -18.68 -11.30
C ASP A 45 11.12 -18.74 -12.41
N LYS A 46 11.00 -19.75 -13.29
CA LYS A 46 11.88 -19.93 -14.44
C LYS A 46 11.73 -18.83 -15.51
N ASN A 47 10.72 -17.97 -15.36
CA ASN A 47 10.40 -16.89 -16.30
C ASN A 47 10.76 -15.51 -15.75
N VAL A 48 11.69 -15.42 -14.79
CA VAL A 48 12.13 -14.13 -14.27
C VAL A 48 13.03 -13.45 -15.30
N ASP A 49 12.54 -12.35 -15.86
CA ASP A 49 13.32 -11.51 -16.77
C ASP A 49 14.53 -10.89 -16.06
N LYS A 50 15.62 -10.69 -16.80
CA LYS A 50 16.84 -10.05 -16.25
C LYS A 50 16.55 -8.70 -15.62
N GLU A 51 15.57 -7.97 -16.12
CA GLU A 51 15.11 -6.69 -15.59
C GLU A 51 14.55 -6.82 -14.16
N GLN A 52 13.95 -7.96 -13.81
CA GLN A 52 13.48 -8.25 -12.46
C GLN A 52 14.59 -8.60 -11.48
N LEU A 53 15.80 -8.82 -11.96
CA LEU A 53 17.00 -9.15 -11.16
C LEU A 53 17.92 -7.93 -10.94
N ASP A 54 17.84 -6.91 -11.80
CA ASP A 54 18.67 -5.71 -11.67
C ASP A 54 18.02 -4.73 -10.69
N PRO A 55 18.63 -4.47 -9.51
CA PRO A 55 18.10 -3.51 -8.53
C PRO A 55 17.90 -2.09 -9.08
N ASN A 56 18.62 -1.73 -10.15
CA ASN A 56 18.53 -0.42 -10.79
C ASN A 56 17.51 -0.39 -11.93
N SER A 57 16.90 -1.54 -12.27
CA SER A 57 15.89 -1.59 -13.31
C SER A 57 14.67 -0.76 -12.94
N TYR A 58 13.97 -0.25 -13.94
CA TYR A 58 12.70 0.44 -13.73
C TYR A 58 11.69 -0.40 -12.93
N PHE A 59 11.63 -1.70 -13.20
CA PHE A 59 10.74 -2.63 -12.52
C PHE A 59 10.96 -2.67 -11.00
N LEU A 60 12.21 -2.58 -10.53
CA LEU A 60 12.54 -2.66 -9.10
C LEU A 60 12.74 -1.30 -8.42
N SER A 61 12.99 -0.24 -9.19
CA SER A 61 13.27 1.09 -8.65
C SER A 61 12.14 2.11 -8.86
N GLY A 62 11.30 1.91 -9.88
CA GLY A 62 10.33 2.92 -10.31
C GLY A 62 10.96 4.12 -11.03
N LYS A 63 12.24 4.02 -11.40
CA LYS A 63 13.04 5.13 -11.95
C LYS A 63 13.77 4.75 -13.22
N HIS A 64 13.86 5.69 -14.13
CA HIS A 64 14.85 5.72 -15.21
C HIS A 64 16.00 6.63 -14.78
N GLY A 65 17.09 6.04 -14.29
CA GLY A 65 18.15 6.81 -13.62
C GLY A 65 17.64 7.49 -12.35
N ASN A 66 17.59 8.81 -12.34
CA ASN A 66 17.12 9.60 -11.17
C ASN A 66 15.69 10.13 -11.32
N ILE A 67 14.99 9.81 -12.41
CA ILE A 67 13.66 10.32 -12.71
C ILE A 67 12.63 9.22 -12.54
N TYR A 68 11.58 9.48 -11.79
CA TYR A 68 10.45 8.55 -11.67
C TYR A 68 9.68 8.42 -12.97
N GLY A 69 9.46 7.20 -13.43
CA GLY A 69 8.63 6.91 -14.59
C GLY A 69 7.13 6.94 -14.27
N ASN A 70 6.32 7.07 -15.30
CA ASN A 70 4.85 7.15 -15.16
C ASN A 70 4.11 6.02 -15.88
N GLU A 71 4.82 5.09 -16.47
CA GLU A 71 4.30 3.92 -17.17
C GLU A 71 4.27 2.70 -16.24
N LEU A 72 3.44 1.71 -16.58
CA LEU A 72 3.53 0.38 -16.00
C LEU A 72 4.67 -0.38 -16.67
N PRO A 73 5.49 -1.13 -15.90
CA PRO A 73 6.52 -1.97 -16.52
C PRO A 73 5.91 -3.12 -17.31
N GLY A 74 6.52 -3.40 -18.46
CA GLY A 74 6.08 -4.46 -19.37
C GLY A 74 5.04 -3.99 -20.39
N ASP A 75 4.73 -4.89 -21.33
CA ASP A 75 3.73 -4.65 -22.36
C ASP A 75 2.33 -4.92 -21.79
N THR A 76 1.52 -3.87 -21.70
CA THR A 76 0.23 -3.92 -20.99
C THR A 76 -0.91 -3.67 -21.97
N ASP A 77 -1.51 -4.74 -22.48
CA ASP A 77 -2.76 -4.66 -23.22
C ASP A 77 -3.96 -4.40 -22.27
N GLN A 78 -5.11 -4.09 -22.86
CA GLN A 78 -6.33 -3.78 -22.09
C GLN A 78 -6.76 -4.93 -21.17
N LYS A 79 -6.58 -6.17 -21.57
CA LYS A 79 -6.94 -7.37 -20.78
C LYS A 79 -5.98 -7.55 -19.61
N ALA A 80 -4.69 -7.37 -19.85
CA ALA A 80 -3.65 -7.40 -18.81
C ALA A 80 -3.87 -6.26 -17.81
N LEU A 81 -4.22 -5.06 -18.27
CA LEU A 81 -4.52 -3.93 -17.39
C LEU A 81 -5.70 -4.23 -16.45
N ALA A 82 -6.78 -4.83 -16.95
CA ALA A 82 -7.91 -5.22 -16.11
C ALA A 82 -7.51 -6.21 -15.00
N ALA A 83 -6.68 -7.20 -15.33
CA ALA A 83 -6.15 -8.16 -14.36
C ALA A 83 -5.22 -7.49 -13.34
N ILE A 84 -4.35 -6.57 -13.78
CA ILE A 84 -3.46 -5.78 -12.91
C ILE A 84 -4.28 -4.93 -11.94
N LEU A 85 -5.33 -4.26 -12.42
CA LEU A 85 -6.18 -3.42 -11.57
C LEU A 85 -6.96 -4.24 -10.54
N ALA A 86 -7.51 -5.39 -10.93
CA ALA A 86 -8.19 -6.31 -10.00
C ALA A 86 -7.22 -6.82 -8.91
N ARG A 87 -6.01 -7.19 -9.32
CA ARG A 87 -4.94 -7.59 -8.38
C ARG A 87 -4.52 -6.43 -7.49
N GLY A 88 -4.37 -5.25 -8.04
CA GLY A 88 -4.05 -4.03 -7.30
C GLY A 88 -5.08 -3.69 -6.25
N GLN A 89 -6.37 -3.80 -6.58
CA GLN A 89 -7.48 -3.60 -5.65
C GLN A 89 -7.44 -4.60 -4.49
N GLU A 90 -7.26 -5.88 -4.80
CA GLU A 90 -7.14 -6.93 -3.78
C GLU A 90 -6.01 -6.61 -2.79
N ARG A 91 -4.82 -6.30 -3.30
CA ARG A 91 -3.64 -6.02 -2.48
C ARG A 91 -3.76 -4.69 -1.72
N PHE A 92 -4.33 -3.68 -2.35
CA PHE A 92 -4.61 -2.40 -1.70
C PHE A 92 -5.55 -2.57 -0.50
N ASN A 93 -6.62 -3.36 -0.66
CA ASN A 93 -7.58 -3.62 0.41
C ASN A 93 -6.95 -4.34 1.61
N ILE A 94 -5.95 -5.20 1.37
CA ILE A 94 -5.26 -5.93 2.43
C ILE A 94 -4.26 -5.03 3.17
N TYR A 95 -3.38 -4.33 2.44
CA TYR A 95 -2.22 -3.66 3.01
C TYR A 95 -2.38 -2.16 3.21
N CYS A 96 -3.14 -1.48 2.36
CA CYS A 96 -3.19 -0.02 2.29
C CYS A 96 -4.47 0.56 2.91
N GLN A 97 -5.62 -0.08 2.66
CA GLN A 97 -6.93 0.37 3.14
C GLN A 97 -6.99 0.65 4.65
N PRO A 98 -6.36 -0.14 5.55
CA PRO A 98 -6.44 0.12 6.98
C PRO A 98 -6.00 1.54 7.38
N CYS A 99 -5.05 2.13 6.67
CA CYS A 99 -4.58 3.50 6.89
C CYS A 99 -5.17 4.48 5.88
N HIS A 100 -5.22 4.11 4.58
CA HIS A 100 -5.59 5.02 3.48
C HIS A 100 -7.09 5.06 3.19
N SER A 101 -7.89 4.21 3.81
CA SER A 101 -9.30 3.92 3.52
C SER A 101 -9.53 3.29 2.14
N GLN A 102 -10.71 2.75 1.91
CA GLN A 102 -11.09 2.16 0.63
C GLN A 102 -11.17 3.19 -0.51
N LEU A 103 -11.49 4.43 -0.16
CA LEU A 103 -11.60 5.53 -1.11
C LEU A 103 -10.27 6.26 -1.35
N GLY A 104 -9.23 5.96 -0.58
CA GLY A 104 -7.94 6.63 -0.69
C GLY A 104 -7.89 8.04 -0.10
N ASP A 105 -8.86 8.40 0.74
CA ASP A 105 -8.97 9.72 1.39
C ASP A 105 -8.10 9.86 2.65
N GLY A 106 -7.43 8.79 3.06
CA GLY A 106 -6.58 8.75 4.23
C GLY A 106 -7.32 8.62 5.56
N ASN A 107 -8.61 8.29 5.56
CA ASN A 107 -9.40 8.13 6.78
C ASN A 107 -9.66 6.64 7.10
N GLY A 108 -8.61 5.82 7.04
CA GLY A 108 -8.69 4.40 7.35
C GLY A 108 -8.97 4.11 8.82
N MET A 109 -9.33 2.86 9.12
CA MET A 109 -9.73 2.44 10.48
C MET A 109 -8.63 2.69 11.53
N ILE A 110 -7.36 2.51 11.17
CA ILE A 110 -6.23 2.74 12.09
C ILE A 110 -6.09 4.23 12.41
N VAL A 111 -6.34 5.10 11.42
CA VAL A 111 -6.34 6.56 11.60
C VAL A 111 -7.46 6.99 12.55
N GLN A 112 -8.65 6.42 12.40
CA GLN A 112 -9.79 6.68 13.30
C GLN A 112 -9.50 6.24 14.75
N ARG A 113 -8.50 5.38 14.95
CA ARG A 113 -8.04 4.92 16.26
C ARG A 113 -6.81 5.66 16.77
N GLY A 114 -6.46 6.81 16.17
CA GLY A 114 -5.42 7.72 16.66
C GLY A 114 -4.08 7.65 15.92
N TYR A 115 -3.97 6.87 14.82
CA TYR A 115 -2.77 6.91 13.99
C TYR A 115 -2.73 8.19 13.14
N LYS A 116 -1.52 8.67 12.82
CA LYS A 116 -1.34 9.86 11.98
C LYS A 116 -1.99 9.66 10.61
N ARG A 117 -2.89 10.57 10.24
CA ARG A 117 -3.59 10.51 8.96
C ARG A 117 -2.64 10.72 7.79
N PRO A 118 -2.57 9.77 6.83
CA PRO A 118 -1.86 9.99 5.57
C PRO A 118 -2.61 11.01 4.70
N PRO A 119 -1.92 11.68 3.77
CA PRO A 119 -2.58 12.55 2.80
C PRO A 119 -3.51 11.74 1.91
N SER A 120 -4.65 12.35 1.53
CA SER A 120 -5.55 11.77 0.52
C SER A 120 -4.83 11.63 -0.83
N PHE A 121 -5.04 10.51 -1.53
CA PHE A 121 -4.51 10.34 -2.90
C PHE A 121 -5.09 11.33 -3.89
N HIS A 122 -6.22 11.98 -3.56
CA HIS A 122 -6.93 12.90 -4.44
C HIS A 122 -6.39 14.35 -4.41
N VAL A 123 -5.42 14.65 -3.53
CA VAL A 123 -4.78 15.98 -3.53
C VAL A 123 -3.95 16.18 -4.80
N GLN A 124 -3.94 17.41 -5.34
CA GLN A 124 -3.30 17.74 -6.62
C GLN A 124 -1.84 17.25 -6.70
N ARG A 125 -1.07 17.45 -5.64
CA ARG A 125 0.33 17.01 -5.57
C ARG A 125 0.48 15.51 -5.84
N LEU A 126 -0.40 14.67 -5.29
CA LEU A 126 -0.34 13.22 -5.48
C LEU A 126 -0.96 12.78 -6.81
N ARG A 127 -1.94 13.50 -7.33
CA ARG A 127 -2.46 13.25 -8.68
C ARG A 127 -1.40 13.50 -9.76
N ASN A 128 -0.53 14.49 -9.54
CA ASN A 128 0.56 14.84 -10.46
C ASN A 128 1.84 14.00 -10.22
N ALA A 129 1.92 13.25 -9.13
CA ALA A 129 3.10 12.43 -8.86
C ALA A 129 3.22 11.28 -9.87
N PRO A 130 4.38 10.93 -10.41
CA PRO A 130 4.54 9.83 -11.35
C PRO A 130 4.26 8.46 -10.70
N LEU A 131 3.92 7.45 -11.51
CA LEU A 131 3.56 6.13 -11.02
C LEU A 131 4.69 5.47 -10.23
N GLY A 132 5.92 5.58 -10.71
CA GLY A 132 7.12 5.07 -10.06
C GLY A 132 7.38 5.67 -8.69
N TRP A 133 6.89 6.89 -8.41
CA TRP A 133 6.97 7.46 -7.07
C TRP A 133 6.11 6.69 -6.06
N PHE A 134 4.90 6.26 -6.45
CA PHE A 134 4.07 5.41 -5.58
C PHE A 134 4.73 4.07 -5.33
N TYR A 135 5.32 3.47 -6.38
CA TYR A 135 6.09 2.24 -6.25
C TYR A 135 7.25 2.38 -5.24
N ASP A 136 8.03 3.45 -5.35
CA ASP A 136 9.16 3.74 -4.47
C ASP A 136 8.70 3.94 -3.01
N VAL A 137 7.64 4.72 -2.79
CA VAL A 137 7.05 4.93 -1.46
C VAL A 137 6.54 3.63 -0.84
N ILE A 138 5.90 2.76 -1.62
CA ILE A 138 5.45 1.44 -1.13
C ILE A 138 6.67 0.58 -0.78
N SER A 139 7.73 0.66 -1.57
CA SER A 139 8.94 -0.15 -1.39
C SER A 139 9.77 0.27 -0.19
N ASN A 140 9.99 1.57 -0.02
CA ASN A 140 10.98 2.12 0.92
C ASN A 140 10.34 2.86 2.09
N GLY A 141 9.00 3.03 2.08
CA GLY A 141 8.31 3.85 3.07
C GLY A 141 8.47 5.35 2.81
N PHE A 142 7.70 6.16 3.53
CA PHE A 142 7.79 7.62 3.47
C PHE A 142 7.28 8.25 4.76
N GLY A 143 8.13 8.95 5.49
CA GLY A 143 7.76 9.62 6.74
C GLY A 143 7.26 8.64 7.80
N GLY A 144 5.98 8.67 8.13
CA GLY A 144 5.36 7.72 9.08
C GLY A 144 4.87 6.41 8.44
N MET A 145 4.91 6.28 7.12
CA MET A 145 4.56 5.06 6.42
C MET A 145 5.75 4.09 6.41
N PRO A 146 5.63 2.87 6.94
CA PRO A 146 6.69 1.87 6.86
C PRO A 146 6.89 1.37 5.43
N ASP A 147 8.04 0.74 5.18
CA ASP A 147 8.30 -0.01 3.96
C ASP A 147 7.48 -1.31 3.89
N TYR A 148 7.12 -1.71 2.67
CA TYR A 148 6.37 -2.95 2.41
C TYR A 148 7.13 -3.90 1.46
N ALA A 149 8.42 -3.66 1.20
CA ALA A 149 9.19 -4.49 0.28
C ALA A 149 9.26 -5.95 0.71
N ALA A 150 9.29 -6.22 2.02
CA ALA A 150 9.36 -7.57 2.55
C ALA A 150 8.03 -8.35 2.45
N GLN A 151 6.88 -7.64 2.40
CA GLN A 151 5.55 -8.25 2.44
C GLN A 151 4.86 -8.28 1.08
N ILE A 152 5.20 -7.34 0.19
CA ILE A 152 4.52 -7.16 -1.10
C ILE A 152 5.55 -7.34 -2.22
N LYS A 153 5.31 -8.31 -3.10
CA LYS A 153 6.16 -8.58 -4.27
C LYS A 153 6.20 -7.36 -5.20
N PRO A 154 7.30 -7.15 -5.97
CA PRO A 154 7.42 -6.03 -6.90
C PRO A 154 6.23 -5.87 -7.86
N ALA A 155 5.78 -6.95 -8.50
CA ALA A 155 4.63 -6.92 -9.39
C ALA A 155 3.34 -6.46 -8.69
N ASP A 156 3.10 -6.90 -7.45
CA ASP A 156 1.94 -6.48 -6.66
C ASP A 156 2.04 -5.00 -6.24
N ARG A 157 3.25 -4.46 -6.02
CA ARG A 157 3.45 -3.03 -5.74
C ARG A 157 3.09 -2.16 -6.95
N TRP A 158 3.46 -2.60 -8.16
CA TRP A 158 3.03 -1.95 -9.40
C TRP A 158 1.52 -2.03 -9.61
N ALA A 159 0.92 -3.18 -9.31
CA ALA A 159 -0.53 -3.34 -9.38
C ALA A 159 -1.26 -2.40 -8.40
N ILE A 160 -0.75 -2.24 -7.18
CA ILE A 160 -1.28 -1.27 -6.20
C ILE A 160 -1.13 0.16 -6.73
N ALA A 161 0.03 0.53 -7.29
CA ALA A 161 0.26 1.85 -7.85
C ALA A 161 -0.73 2.16 -8.99
N ALA A 162 -0.97 1.19 -9.89
CA ALA A 162 -1.99 1.29 -10.93
C ALA A 162 -3.39 1.46 -10.36
N TYR A 163 -3.75 0.71 -9.32
CA TYR A 163 -5.05 0.84 -8.66
C TYR A 163 -5.23 2.21 -7.98
N ILE A 164 -4.18 2.80 -7.39
CA ILE A 164 -4.24 4.17 -6.88
C ILE A 164 -4.59 5.15 -8.00
N ARG A 165 -4.07 4.98 -9.21
CA ARG A 165 -4.48 5.78 -10.37
C ARG A 165 -5.96 5.62 -10.71
N ALA A 166 -6.46 4.39 -10.68
CA ALA A 166 -7.90 4.16 -10.89
C ALA A 166 -8.74 4.83 -9.82
N LEU A 167 -8.34 4.80 -8.53
CA LEU A 167 -9.00 5.54 -7.46
C LEU A 167 -8.98 7.05 -7.70
N GLN A 168 -7.85 7.61 -8.11
CA GLN A 168 -7.74 9.03 -8.45
C GLN A 168 -8.69 9.41 -9.58
N LEU A 169 -8.74 8.59 -10.64
CA LEU A 169 -9.62 8.80 -11.78
C LEU A 169 -11.10 8.70 -11.37
N SER A 170 -11.47 7.74 -10.53
CA SER A 170 -12.86 7.53 -10.11
C SER A 170 -13.51 8.75 -9.44
N GLN A 171 -12.71 9.65 -8.84
CA GLN A 171 -13.20 10.84 -8.15
C GLN A 171 -12.87 12.15 -8.88
N ASN A 172 -12.03 12.11 -9.92
CA ASN A 172 -11.57 13.31 -10.61
C ASN A 172 -11.65 13.16 -12.14
N ALA A 173 -12.39 12.15 -12.63
CA ALA A 173 -12.57 11.96 -14.06
C ALA A 173 -13.33 13.15 -14.67
N THR A 174 -12.96 13.49 -15.89
CA THR A 174 -13.60 14.50 -16.73
C THR A 174 -14.13 13.82 -18.00
N GLU A 175 -14.99 14.51 -18.72
CA GLU A 175 -15.51 14.01 -20.00
C GLU A 175 -14.39 13.67 -21.00
N THR A 176 -13.25 14.33 -20.89
CA THR A 176 -12.09 14.09 -21.76
C THR A 176 -11.38 12.77 -21.49
N ASP A 177 -11.57 12.19 -20.31
CA ASP A 177 -11.00 10.89 -19.93
C ASP A 177 -11.78 9.70 -20.54
N VAL A 178 -12.96 9.97 -21.10
CA VAL A 178 -13.78 8.99 -21.80
C VAL A 178 -13.43 8.98 -23.28
N ALA A 179 -13.28 7.80 -23.87
CA ALA A 179 -13.03 7.67 -25.31
C ALA A 179 -14.13 8.38 -26.11
N ALA A 180 -13.74 9.07 -27.18
CA ALA A 180 -14.69 9.85 -27.98
C ALA A 180 -15.91 9.05 -28.46
N ALA A 181 -15.72 7.76 -28.79
CA ALA A 181 -16.79 6.84 -29.20
C ALA A 181 -17.81 6.53 -28.09
N ASP A 182 -17.43 6.70 -26.83
CA ASP A 182 -18.27 6.33 -25.67
C ASP A 182 -18.87 7.56 -24.97
N ARG A 183 -18.49 8.78 -25.35
CA ARG A 183 -18.98 10.02 -24.73
C ARG A 183 -20.50 10.17 -24.86
N ASP A 184 -21.08 9.76 -25.98
CA ASP A 184 -22.53 9.80 -26.18
C ASP A 184 -23.31 8.89 -25.21
N GLN A 185 -22.63 7.94 -24.57
CA GLN A 185 -23.24 7.04 -23.60
C GLN A 185 -23.31 7.69 -22.21
N LEU A 186 -22.48 8.70 -21.90
CA LEU A 186 -22.49 9.37 -20.60
C LEU A 186 -23.83 10.05 -20.29
N ASN A 187 -24.53 10.51 -21.31
CA ASN A 187 -25.82 11.20 -21.18
C ASN A 187 -27.03 10.28 -21.32
N LYS A 188 -26.83 8.98 -21.59
CA LYS A 188 -27.93 8.02 -21.65
C LYS A 188 -28.29 7.59 -20.23
N PRO A 189 -29.60 7.58 -19.87
CA PRO A 189 -30.03 7.02 -18.60
C PRO A 189 -29.51 5.58 -18.47
N SER A 190 -28.91 5.24 -17.34
CA SER A 190 -28.50 3.86 -17.08
C SER A 190 -29.76 2.98 -17.02
N GLU A 191 -29.97 2.11 -18.02
CA GLU A 191 -31.07 1.15 -18.02
C GLU A 191 -30.93 0.08 -16.91
N LYS A 192 -29.73 -0.08 -16.37
CA LYS A 192 -29.50 -0.83 -15.13
C LYS A 192 -29.61 0.15 -13.97
N GLY A 193 -30.81 0.24 -13.39
CA GLY A 193 -30.97 0.96 -12.12
C GLY A 193 -29.88 0.53 -11.16
N ILE A 194 -29.07 1.50 -10.73
CA ILE A 194 -28.18 1.28 -9.60
C ILE A 194 -29.11 0.94 -8.44
N VAL A 195 -29.16 -0.33 -8.05
CA VAL A 195 -29.77 -0.72 -6.78
C VAL A 195 -28.88 -0.11 -5.71
N ILE A 196 -29.23 1.11 -5.29
CA ILE A 196 -28.65 1.72 -4.11
C ILE A 196 -29.12 0.84 -2.96
N PRO A 197 -28.20 0.12 -2.26
CA PRO A 197 -28.63 -0.61 -1.07
C PRO A 197 -29.32 0.38 -0.14
N ASP A 198 -30.43 -0.04 0.41
CA ASP A 198 -31.28 0.74 1.30
C ASP A 198 -30.41 1.50 2.32
N THR A 199 -30.41 2.82 2.23
CA THR A 199 -29.65 3.72 3.10
C THR A 199 -30.20 3.78 4.52
N SER A 200 -31.22 3.03 4.84
CA SER A 200 -31.84 2.97 6.18
C SER A 200 -30.93 2.34 7.26
N ILE A 201 -29.79 1.73 6.86
CA ILE A 201 -28.82 1.10 7.78
C ILE A 201 -27.66 2.07 8.15
N ILE A 202 -27.61 3.25 7.55
CA ILE A 202 -26.59 4.25 7.94
C ILE A 202 -27.17 5.01 9.13
N SER A 203 -26.85 4.56 10.33
CA SER A 203 -27.08 5.35 11.55
C SER A 203 -26.51 6.76 11.36
N PRO A 204 -27.23 7.82 11.75
CA PRO A 204 -26.75 9.18 11.58
C PRO A 204 -25.43 9.36 12.32
N ALA A 205 -24.41 9.82 11.60
CA ALA A 205 -23.12 10.15 12.16
C ALA A 205 -23.31 11.08 13.36
N VAL A 206 -22.82 10.66 14.51
CA VAL A 206 -22.72 11.49 15.70
C VAL A 206 -21.83 12.69 15.35
N THR A 207 -22.43 13.82 15.07
CA THR A 207 -21.77 15.11 14.91
C THR A 207 -21.36 15.64 16.28
N THR A 208 -20.23 15.16 16.81
CA THR A 208 -19.53 15.88 17.88
C THR A 208 -18.57 16.88 17.25
N PRO A 209 -18.67 18.18 17.57
CA PRO A 209 -17.74 19.17 17.05
C PRO A 209 -16.35 18.90 17.59
N VAL A 210 -15.40 18.67 16.69
CA VAL A 210 -13.98 18.51 17.02
C VAL A 210 -13.45 19.88 17.45
N LYS A 211 -13.06 19.99 18.73
CA LYS A 211 -12.35 21.15 19.25
C LYS A 211 -11.02 21.32 18.50
N PRO A 212 -10.66 22.52 18.03
CA PRO A 212 -9.36 22.74 17.41
C PRO A 212 -8.24 22.54 18.44
N VAL A 213 -7.25 21.70 18.06
CA VAL A 213 -6.02 21.49 18.85
C VAL A 213 -5.15 22.74 18.69
N PRO A 214 -4.69 23.39 19.77
CA PRO A 214 -3.80 24.54 19.67
C PRO A 214 -2.43 24.14 19.13
N ASP A 215 -1.92 24.97 18.24
CA ASP A 215 -0.63 24.90 17.59
C ASP A 215 0.48 25.02 18.64
N THR A 216 1.06 23.89 19.07
CA THR A 216 2.20 23.89 19.99
C THR A 216 3.48 23.80 19.17
N GLN A 217 4.20 24.90 19.19
CA GLN A 217 5.53 25.18 18.64
C GLN A 217 6.49 23.99 18.55
N VAL A 218 6.96 23.73 17.32
CA VAL A 218 8.12 22.88 17.02
C VAL A 218 9.35 23.50 17.63
N ARG A 219 9.78 23.02 18.80
CA ARG A 219 11.13 23.29 19.30
C ARG A 219 12.13 22.46 18.52
N GLY A 220 12.96 23.15 17.76
CA GLY A 220 14.13 22.57 17.10
C GLY A 220 15.09 21.94 18.11
N ASN A 221 15.49 20.72 17.85
CA ASN A 221 16.63 20.11 18.51
C ASN A 221 17.72 19.90 17.47
N LYS A 222 18.71 20.81 17.50
CA LYS A 222 20.03 20.63 16.89
C LYS A 222 20.80 19.64 17.76
N ARG A 223 21.15 18.49 17.20
CA ARG A 223 22.44 17.81 17.43
C ARG A 223 22.67 16.78 16.34
#